data_9dcb0fe76de38182737e791c341b7abc
#
_entry.id   9dcb0fe76de38182737e791c341b7abc
#
_cell.length_a   1.000
_cell.length_b   1.000
_cell.length_c   1.000
_cell.angle_alpha   90.00
_cell.angle_beta   90.00
_cell.angle_gamma   90.00
#
_symmetry.space_group_name_H-M   'P 1'
#
loop_
_entity.id
_entity.type
_entity.pdbx_description
1 polymer ?
#
loop_
_entity_poly.entity_id
_entity_poly.type
_entity_poly.pdbx_seq_one_letter_code
_entity_poly.pdbx_strand_id
1 'polypeptide(L)' 'MDISYDEKEDVLFIHFNHDKIIKDISYGWNVNIGMTESGIGQITVLDAKAAHLLPIHVSPGVAA' A
#
# COMPACT_ATOMS: atom_id res chain seq x y z
N MET A 1 -4.35 4.33 9.90
CA MET A 1 -3.58 3.93 8.72
C MET A 1 -2.13 3.73 9.12
N ASP A 2 -1.58 2.60 8.77
CA ASP A 2 -0.20 2.28 9.08
C ASP A 2 0.60 2.10 7.79
N ILE A 3 1.78 2.71 7.73
CA ILE A 3 2.67 2.57 6.60
C ILE A 3 3.96 1.95 7.11
N SER A 4 4.39 0.86 6.48
CA SER A 4 5.65 0.22 6.80
C SER A 4 6.42 -0.10 5.53
N TYR A 5 7.74 -0.16 5.65
CA TYR A 5 8.60 -0.42 4.51
C TYR A 5 9.66 -1.44 4.91
N ASP A 6 9.78 -2.48 4.11
CA ASP A 6 10.81 -3.50 4.26
C ASP A 6 11.96 -3.17 3.32
N GLU A 7 13.08 -2.69 3.89
CA GLU A 7 14.26 -2.30 3.11
C GLU A 7 14.92 -3.47 2.40
N LYS A 8 14.88 -4.65 2.98
CA LYS A 8 15.51 -5.84 2.42
C LYS A 8 14.84 -6.27 1.13
N GLU A 9 13.53 -6.30 1.15
CA GLU A 9 12.73 -6.77 0.03
C GLU A 9 12.23 -5.64 -0.85
N ASP A 10 12.44 -4.39 -0.42
CA ASP A 10 11.94 -3.19 -1.10
C ASP A 10 10.42 -3.26 -1.28
N VAL A 11 9.72 -3.57 -0.20
CA VAL A 11 8.27 -3.70 -0.20
C VAL A 11 7.64 -2.66 0.70
N LEU A 12 6.72 -1.89 0.16
CA LEU A 12 5.95 -0.91 0.89
C LEU A 12 4.58 -1.48 1.21
N PHE A 13 4.17 -1.39 2.47
CA PHE A 13 2.85 -1.82 2.93
C PHE A 13 2.09 -0.61 3.46
N ILE A 14 0.87 -0.45 3.01
CA ILE A 14 -0.06 0.55 3.52
C ILE A 14 -1.29 -0.17 4.03
N HIS A 15 -1.54 -0.11 5.34
CA HIS A 15 -2.70 -0.72 5.96
C HIS A 15 -3.72 0.36 6.30
N PHE A 16 -4.90 0.29 5.73
CA PHE A 16 -5.99 1.21 6.02
C PHE A 16 -6.82 0.72 7.21
N ASN A 17 -6.96 -0.58 7.32
CA ASN A 17 -7.64 -1.22 8.45
C ASN A 17 -7.08 -2.64 8.63
N HIS A 18 -7.53 -3.35 9.65
CA HIS A 18 -7.10 -4.73 9.92
C HIS A 18 -8.20 -5.74 9.70
N ASP A 19 -9.20 -5.39 8.91
CA ASP A 19 -10.27 -6.29 8.56
C ASP A 19 -9.74 -7.42 7.66
N LYS A 20 -10.48 -8.51 7.62
CA LYS A 20 -10.09 -9.68 6.81
C LYS A 20 -10.09 -9.32 5.32
N ILE A 21 -8.99 -9.64 4.65
CA ILE A 21 -8.88 -9.50 3.20
C ILE A 21 -9.73 -10.59 2.55
N ILE A 22 -10.69 -10.20 1.75
CA ILE A 22 -11.59 -11.13 1.07
C ILE A 22 -11.31 -11.24 -0.42
N LYS A 23 -10.53 -10.31 -0.98
CA LYS A 23 -10.20 -10.31 -2.39
C LYS A 23 -8.90 -9.55 -2.60
N ASP A 24 -8.04 -10.06 -3.47
CA ASP A 24 -6.82 -9.40 -3.88
C ASP A 24 -6.95 -8.96 -5.33
N ILE A 25 -6.56 -7.72 -5.60
CA ILE A 25 -6.57 -7.15 -6.94
C ILE A 25 -5.14 -6.74 -7.28
N SER A 26 -4.61 -7.24 -8.38
CA SER A 26 -3.31 -6.84 -8.88
C SER A 26 -3.46 -5.67 -9.83
N TYR A 27 -2.66 -4.64 -9.62
CA TYR A 27 -2.60 -3.51 -10.52
C TYR A 27 -1.18 -3.41 -11.07
N GLY A 28 -1.04 -3.74 -12.34
CA GLY A 28 0.30 -3.88 -12.90
C GLY A 28 1.01 -5.10 -12.29
N TRP A 29 2.34 -5.07 -12.32
CA TRP A 29 3.15 -6.19 -11.82
C TRP A 29 3.58 -6.01 -10.36
N ASN A 30 3.53 -4.80 -9.85
CA ASN A 30 4.14 -4.45 -8.56
C ASN A 30 3.17 -3.97 -7.49
N VAL A 31 1.89 -3.84 -7.78
CA VAL A 31 0.91 -3.34 -6.81
C VAL A 31 -0.16 -4.39 -6.57
N ASN A 32 -0.42 -4.68 -5.30
CA ASN A 32 -1.52 -5.55 -4.90
C ASN A 32 -2.42 -4.81 -3.93
N ILE A 33 -3.71 -4.85 -4.17
CA ILE A 33 -4.72 -4.20 -3.35
C ILE A 33 -5.56 -5.28 -2.67
N GLY A 34 -5.49 -5.32 -1.35
CA GLY A 34 -6.31 -6.22 -0.55
C GLY A 34 -7.62 -5.55 -0.19
N MET A 35 -8.73 -6.13 -0.63
CA MET A 35 -10.06 -5.60 -0.37
C MET A 35 -10.71 -6.30 0.82
N THR A 36 -11.45 -5.52 1.59
CA THR A 36 -12.26 -6.02 2.70
C THR A 36 -13.72 -5.70 2.41
N GLU A 37 -14.62 -6.15 3.29
CA GLU A 37 -16.04 -5.81 3.15
C GLU A 37 -16.31 -4.32 3.25
N SER A 38 -15.42 -3.57 3.93
CA SER A 38 -15.57 -2.12 4.10
C SER A 38 -14.73 -1.31 3.11
N GLY A 39 -14.15 -1.94 2.09
CA GLY A 39 -13.36 -1.26 1.08
C GLY A 39 -11.90 -1.72 1.08
N ILE A 40 -10.99 -0.84 0.67
CA ILE A 40 -9.57 -1.18 0.62
C ILE A 40 -9.04 -1.35 2.05
N GLY A 41 -8.44 -2.51 2.33
CA GLY A 41 -7.81 -2.76 3.62
C GLY A 41 -6.30 -2.58 3.58
N GLN A 42 -5.67 -2.89 2.46
CA GLN A 42 -4.22 -2.92 2.37
C GLN A 42 -3.76 -2.69 0.94
N ILE A 43 -2.63 -1.99 0.80
CA ILE A 43 -1.95 -1.89 -0.50
C ILE A 43 -0.51 -2.36 -0.27
N THR A 44 -0.04 -3.26 -1.12
CA THR A 44 1.33 -3.76 -1.12
C THR A 44 2.00 -3.32 -2.42
N VAL A 45 3.16 -2.69 -2.31
CA VAL A 45 3.91 -2.24 -3.48
C VAL A 45 5.29 -2.89 -3.46
N LEU A 46 5.58 -3.68 -4.49
CA LEU A 46 6.88 -4.30 -4.69
C LEU A 46 7.81 -3.32 -5.40
N ASP A 47 9.09 -3.42 -5.11
CA ASP A 47 10.12 -2.54 -5.69
C ASP A 47 9.79 -1.04 -5.54
N ALA A 48 9.32 -0.67 -4.36
CA ALA A 48 8.84 0.69 -4.11
C ALA A 48 9.91 1.76 -4.33
N LYS A 49 11.13 1.52 -3.87
CA LYS A 49 12.23 2.45 -4.08
C LYS A 49 12.68 2.46 -5.53
N ALA A 50 12.79 1.28 -6.14
CA ALA A 50 13.19 1.14 -7.53
C ALA A 50 12.19 1.81 -8.48
N ALA A 51 10.91 1.84 -8.11
CA ALA A 51 9.85 2.50 -8.88
C ALA A 51 9.71 3.99 -8.55
N HIS A 52 10.61 4.55 -7.75
CA HIS A 52 10.60 5.97 -7.35
C HIS A 52 9.35 6.39 -6.56
N LEU A 53 8.79 5.47 -5.78
CA LEU A 53 7.63 5.75 -4.96
C LEU A 53 7.98 6.22 -3.54
N LEU A 54 9.26 6.24 -3.21
CA LEU A 54 9.75 6.73 -1.94
C LEU A 54 10.67 7.92 -2.14
N PRO A 55 10.72 8.85 -1.17
CA PRO A 55 9.89 8.88 0.03
C PRO A 55 8.45 9.31 -0.25
N ILE A 56 7.56 8.99 0.70
CA ILE A 56 6.17 9.37 0.58
C ILE A 56 6.01 10.78 1.16
N HIS A 57 5.43 11.68 0.38
CA HIS A 57 5.15 13.03 0.81
C HIS A 57 3.65 13.27 0.88
N VAL A 58 3.19 13.83 1.98
CA VAL A 58 1.79 14.21 2.14
C VAL A 58 1.70 15.73 2.15
N SER A 59 1.02 16.29 1.16
CA SER A 59 0.85 17.73 1.08
C SER A 59 -0.27 18.20 2.00
N PRO A 60 -0.05 19.27 2.81
CA PRO A 60 -1.14 19.86 3.59
C PRO A 60 -2.27 20.29 2.66
N GLY A 61 -3.49 20.02 3.03
CA GLY A 61 -4.66 20.37 2.21
C GLY A 61 -5.09 19.30 1.23
N VAL A 62 -4.30 18.24 1.07
CA VAL A 62 -4.67 17.08 0.26
C VAL A 62 -5.20 15.96 1.16
N ALA A 63 -5.07 16.11 2.44
CA ALA A 63 -5.58 15.14 3.40
C ALA A 63 -7.08 14.97 3.24
N ALA A 64 -7.51 13.78 3.02
CA ALA A 64 -8.92 13.47 2.88
C ALA A 64 -9.65 13.62 4.18
#